data_15a87c89be639058af3b7a19433fe309
#
_entry.id   15a87c89be639058af3b7a19433fe309
#
_cell.length_a   1.000
_cell.length_b   1.000
_cell.length_c   1.000
_cell.angle_alpha   90.00
_cell.angle_beta   90.00
_cell.angle_gamma   90.00
#
_symmetry.space_group_name_H-M   'P 1'
#
loop_
_entity.id
_entity.type
_entity.pdbx_description
1 polymer ?
#
loop_
_entity_poly.entity_id
_entity_poly.type
_entity_poly.pdbx_seq_one_letter_code
_entity_poly.pdbx_strand_id
1 'polypeptide(L)'
;AHIDQVITITALPLYHIFALTVCCLLGMRSGGLSILIPNPRDIPGFIKELQKYKFNMFPAVNTLYNALLNHPDFAKVDCSGLRVANGGGMAVQEAVARNWLAKTGCPIIEGYGLSETSPSATCNPTDSDTFSGTIGLPLPSTDLSIRDDDGNELPLGQPGEICLRGPQVMAGYWNRPDETAK
;
A
#
# COMPACT_ATOMS: atom_id res chain seq x y z
N ALA A 1 2.89 7.95 21.01
CA ALA A 1 2.14 6.99 21.81
C ALA A 1 2.65 5.59 21.49
N HIS A 2 3.07 4.84 22.51
CA HIS A 2 3.40 3.41 22.34
C HIS A 2 2.13 2.68 21.90
N ILE A 3 2.19 1.97 20.79
CA ILE A 3 1.15 1.03 20.38
C ILE A 3 1.60 -0.31 20.97
N ASP A 4 0.90 -0.80 21.99
CA ASP A 4 1.25 -2.06 22.66
C ASP A 4 1.16 -3.26 21.70
N GLN A 5 0.28 -3.18 20.69
CA GLN A 5 0.15 -4.16 19.63
C GLN A 5 -0.40 -3.50 18.36
N VAL A 6 0.27 -3.71 17.23
CA VAL A 6 -0.25 -3.26 15.92
C VAL A 6 -1.36 -4.21 15.47
N ILE A 7 -2.54 -3.64 15.17
CA ILE A 7 -3.67 -4.38 14.61
C ILE A 7 -3.84 -3.98 13.15
N THR A 8 -3.60 -4.93 12.25
CA THR A 8 -3.66 -4.74 10.81
C THR A 8 -4.91 -5.38 10.22
N ILE A 9 -5.67 -4.63 9.45
CA ILE A 9 -6.75 -5.19 8.63
C ILE A 9 -6.16 -5.77 7.35
N THR A 10 -6.32 -7.06 7.17
CA THR A 10 -5.75 -7.84 6.06
C THR A 10 -6.85 -8.27 5.11
N ALA A 11 -7.22 -7.37 4.20
CA ALA A 11 -8.27 -7.57 3.20
C ALA A 11 -7.72 -7.90 1.80
N LEU A 12 -6.40 -7.74 1.61
CA LEU A 12 -5.71 -8.10 0.39
C LEU A 12 -5.32 -9.59 0.39
N PRO A 13 -5.29 -10.27 -0.78
CA PRO A 13 -4.93 -11.68 -0.83
C PRO A 13 -3.46 -11.89 -0.45
N LEU A 14 -3.20 -12.80 0.51
CA LEU A 14 -1.86 -13.05 1.04
C LEU A 14 -0.88 -13.69 0.04
N TYR A 15 -1.38 -14.21 -1.09
CA TYR A 15 -0.50 -14.65 -2.18
C TYR A 15 0.04 -13.48 -3.02
N HIS A 16 -0.52 -12.28 -2.90
CA HIS A 16 0.03 -11.07 -3.53
C HIS A 16 1.15 -10.51 -2.68
N ILE A 17 2.29 -10.18 -3.30
CA ILE A 17 3.50 -9.77 -2.59
C ILE A 17 3.27 -8.56 -1.65
N PHE A 18 2.38 -7.64 -2.02
CA PHE A 18 2.01 -6.50 -1.18
C PHE A 18 1.45 -6.97 0.16
N ALA A 19 0.43 -7.82 0.15
CA ALA A 19 -0.17 -8.33 1.37
C ALA A 19 0.76 -9.29 2.12
N LEU A 20 1.48 -10.15 1.41
CA LEU A 20 2.45 -11.06 2.02
C LEU A 20 3.48 -10.28 2.85
N THR A 21 4.05 -9.24 2.31
CA THR A 21 5.07 -8.46 3.01
C THR A 21 4.48 -7.54 4.07
N VAL A 22 3.51 -6.70 3.68
CA VAL A 22 3.02 -5.61 4.55
C VAL A 22 2.04 -6.10 5.62
N CYS A 23 1.20 -7.10 5.32
CA CYS A 23 0.23 -7.60 6.29
C CYS A 23 0.74 -8.83 7.05
N CYS A 24 1.40 -9.77 6.36
CA CYS A 24 1.83 -11.04 6.96
C CYS A 24 3.21 -10.92 7.60
N LEU A 25 4.26 -10.73 6.80
CA LEU A 25 5.65 -10.78 7.30
C LEU A 25 5.96 -9.63 8.27
N LEU A 26 5.51 -8.41 7.97
CA LEU A 26 5.68 -7.27 8.87
C LEU A 26 4.89 -7.48 10.17
N GLY A 27 3.67 -8.00 10.07
CA GLY A 27 2.85 -8.35 11.23
C GLY A 27 3.53 -9.37 12.13
N MET A 28 4.06 -10.44 11.55
CA MET A 28 4.82 -11.46 12.29
C MET A 28 6.07 -10.89 12.96
N ARG A 29 6.84 -10.06 12.23
CA ARG A 29 8.06 -9.43 12.75
C ARG A 29 7.79 -8.48 13.92
N SER A 30 6.67 -7.75 13.88
CA SER A 30 6.30 -6.77 14.91
C SER A 30 5.48 -7.37 16.08
N GLY A 31 5.13 -8.67 16.03
CA GLY A 31 4.22 -9.27 17.00
C GLY A 31 2.80 -8.72 16.93
N GLY A 32 2.41 -8.22 15.75
CA GLY A 32 1.09 -7.61 15.50
C GLY A 32 -0.03 -8.65 15.38
N LEU A 33 -1.26 -8.16 15.44
CA LEU A 33 -2.48 -8.94 15.18
C LEU A 33 -2.97 -8.63 13.76
N SER A 34 -3.07 -9.64 12.91
CA SER A 34 -3.67 -9.53 11.57
C SER A 34 -5.10 -10.02 11.59
N ILE A 35 -6.04 -9.12 11.27
CA ILE A 35 -7.46 -9.45 11.11
C ILE A 35 -7.69 -9.82 9.65
N LEU A 36 -7.84 -11.11 9.40
CA LEU A 36 -8.05 -11.61 8.05
C LEU A 36 -9.49 -11.39 7.59
N ILE A 37 -9.68 -10.79 6.43
CA ILE A 37 -10.97 -10.58 5.78
C ILE A 37 -11.06 -11.52 4.56
N PRO A 38 -11.69 -12.69 4.71
CA PRO A 38 -11.70 -13.70 3.64
C PRO A 38 -12.46 -13.27 2.39
N ASN A 39 -13.49 -12.44 2.55
CA ASN A 39 -14.28 -11.90 1.45
C ASN A 39 -14.44 -10.38 1.54
N PRO A 40 -13.48 -9.59 1.03
CA PRO A 40 -13.56 -8.13 1.06
C PRO A 40 -14.64 -7.53 0.14
N ARG A 41 -15.29 -8.36 -0.70
CA ARG A 41 -16.41 -7.92 -1.55
C ARG A 41 -17.75 -7.89 -0.79
N ASP A 42 -17.85 -8.64 0.29
CA ASP A 42 -18.99 -8.53 1.23
C ASP A 42 -18.78 -7.30 2.13
N ILE A 43 -19.06 -6.11 1.59
CA ILE A 43 -18.86 -4.85 2.31
C ILE A 43 -19.63 -4.79 3.63
N PRO A 44 -20.92 -5.22 3.72
CA PRO A 44 -21.62 -5.23 4.99
C PRO A 44 -20.97 -6.14 6.05
N GLY A 45 -20.54 -7.34 5.65
CA GLY A 45 -19.81 -8.27 6.53
C GLY A 45 -18.46 -7.72 6.95
N PHE A 46 -17.74 -7.10 6.02
CA PHE A 46 -16.46 -6.47 6.29
C PHE A 46 -16.60 -5.32 7.32
N ILE A 47 -17.57 -4.44 7.15
CA ILE A 47 -17.83 -3.34 8.11
C ILE A 47 -18.15 -3.89 9.51
N LYS A 48 -18.95 -4.95 9.60
CA LYS A 48 -19.21 -5.62 10.89
C LYS A 48 -17.93 -6.14 11.55
N GLU A 49 -16.98 -6.61 10.76
CA GLU A 49 -15.69 -7.06 11.26
C GLU A 49 -14.84 -5.87 11.75
N LEU A 50 -14.77 -4.77 10.97
CA LEU A 50 -14.07 -3.55 11.36
C LEU A 50 -14.56 -2.96 12.69
N GLN A 51 -15.86 -3.06 12.97
CA GLN A 51 -16.47 -2.54 14.20
C GLN A 51 -16.01 -3.27 15.47
N LYS A 52 -15.40 -4.45 15.36
CA LYS A 52 -14.94 -5.24 16.52
C LYS A 52 -13.56 -4.82 17.01
N TYR A 53 -12.79 -4.08 16.21
CA TYR A 53 -11.39 -3.82 16.49
C TYR A 53 -11.05 -2.34 16.37
N LYS A 54 -10.19 -1.86 17.26
CA LYS A 54 -9.55 -0.55 17.13
C LYS A 54 -8.23 -0.74 16.39
N PHE A 55 -8.31 -0.85 15.06
CA PHE A 55 -7.18 -1.17 14.20
C PHE A 55 -6.28 0.06 13.95
N ASN A 56 -4.99 -0.21 13.65
CA ASN A 56 -3.96 0.80 13.48
C ASN A 56 -3.49 0.92 12.03
N MET A 57 -3.58 -0.18 11.27
CA MET A 57 -3.05 -0.27 9.93
C MET A 57 -4.06 -0.88 8.98
N PHE A 58 -4.23 -0.26 7.81
CA PHE A 58 -5.15 -0.73 6.79
C PHE A 58 -4.57 -0.56 5.37
N PRO A 59 -3.77 -1.53 4.87
CA PRO A 59 -3.36 -1.58 3.47
C PRO A 59 -4.52 -2.02 2.59
N ALA A 60 -4.79 -1.24 1.53
CA ALA A 60 -5.88 -1.56 0.61
C ALA A 60 -5.63 -0.96 -0.79
N VAL A 61 -6.49 -1.35 -1.74
CA VAL A 61 -6.56 -0.75 -3.07
C VAL A 61 -7.62 0.34 -3.11
N ASN A 62 -7.50 1.27 -4.07
CA ASN A 62 -8.44 2.38 -4.24
C ASN A 62 -9.92 1.95 -4.24
N THR A 63 -10.23 0.87 -4.96
CA THR A 63 -11.61 0.37 -5.09
C THR A 63 -12.20 -0.09 -3.76
N LEU A 64 -11.39 -0.64 -2.85
CA LEU A 64 -11.84 -1.06 -1.53
C LEU A 64 -12.11 0.14 -0.61
N TYR A 65 -11.21 1.13 -0.59
CA TYR A 65 -11.44 2.38 0.12
C TYR A 65 -12.75 3.05 -0.33
N ASN A 66 -12.94 3.16 -1.65
CA ASN A 66 -14.15 3.75 -2.22
C ASN A 66 -15.41 2.96 -1.86
N ALA A 67 -15.36 1.63 -1.88
CA ALA A 67 -16.51 0.79 -1.53
C ALA A 67 -16.92 0.96 -0.05
N LEU A 68 -15.97 1.04 0.86
CA LEU A 68 -16.24 1.31 2.27
C LEU A 68 -16.83 2.70 2.49
N LEU A 69 -16.25 3.73 1.88
CA LEU A 69 -16.73 5.12 1.98
C LEU A 69 -18.18 5.29 1.51
N ASN A 70 -18.58 4.55 0.48
CA ASN A 70 -19.93 4.62 -0.07
C ASN A 70 -20.97 3.80 0.73
N HIS A 71 -20.56 3.03 1.73
CA HIS A 71 -21.50 2.26 2.53
C HIS A 71 -21.92 3.03 3.79
N PRO A 72 -23.24 3.20 4.04
CA PRO A 72 -23.73 4.05 5.14
C PRO A 72 -23.25 3.58 6.52
N ASP A 73 -23.10 2.27 6.74
CA ASP A 73 -22.66 1.73 8.01
C ASP A 73 -21.17 1.95 8.29
N PHE A 74 -20.37 2.35 7.31
CA PHE A 74 -18.97 2.72 7.55
C PHE A 74 -18.86 3.91 8.52
N ALA A 75 -19.90 4.74 8.59
CA ALA A 75 -20.00 5.81 9.58
C ALA A 75 -19.91 5.33 11.03
N LYS A 76 -20.23 4.07 11.30
CA LYS A 76 -20.23 3.46 12.64
C LYS A 76 -18.90 2.81 13.02
N VAL A 77 -17.92 2.77 12.10
CA VAL A 77 -16.60 2.20 12.37
C VAL A 77 -15.74 3.20 13.15
N ASP A 78 -15.15 2.74 14.25
CA ASP A 78 -14.19 3.53 15.02
C ASP A 78 -12.81 3.50 14.34
N CYS A 79 -12.49 4.56 13.62
CA CYS A 79 -11.18 4.76 12.98
C CYS A 79 -10.18 5.52 13.85
N SER A 80 -10.49 5.83 15.10
CA SER A 80 -9.62 6.64 15.98
C SER A 80 -8.26 6.00 16.29
N GLY A 81 -8.15 4.69 16.08
CA GLY A 81 -6.90 3.92 16.20
C GLY A 81 -6.03 3.94 14.96
N LEU A 82 -6.61 4.29 13.80
CA LEU A 82 -5.91 4.20 12.51
C LEU A 82 -4.74 5.19 12.45
N ARG A 83 -3.55 4.69 12.08
CA ARG A 83 -2.32 5.46 11.95
C ARG A 83 -1.72 5.38 10.56
N VAL A 84 -1.94 4.27 9.87
CA VAL A 84 -1.43 4.03 8.52
C VAL A 84 -2.52 3.45 7.65
N ALA A 85 -2.92 4.18 6.62
CA ALA A 85 -3.71 3.69 5.51
C ALA A 85 -2.82 3.71 4.27
N ASN A 86 -2.43 2.54 3.77
CA ASN A 86 -1.49 2.45 2.66
C ASN A 86 -2.22 2.03 1.39
N GLY A 87 -2.19 2.90 0.39
CA GLY A 87 -2.74 2.68 -0.95
C GLY A 87 -1.68 2.14 -1.90
N GLY A 88 -1.93 0.99 -2.50
CA GLY A 88 -1.00 0.38 -3.45
C GLY A 88 -1.70 -0.56 -4.43
N GLY A 89 -0.94 -1.10 -5.39
CA GLY A 89 -1.44 -2.00 -6.43
C GLY A 89 -2.21 -1.31 -7.56
N MET A 90 -2.64 -0.06 -7.36
CA MET A 90 -3.21 0.85 -8.36
C MET A 90 -3.20 2.28 -7.82
N ALA A 91 -3.28 3.27 -8.70
CA ALA A 91 -3.37 4.67 -8.31
C ALA A 91 -4.60 4.94 -7.43
N VAL A 92 -4.40 5.73 -6.38
CA VAL A 92 -5.49 6.23 -5.54
C VAL A 92 -6.08 7.48 -6.19
N GLN A 93 -7.41 7.53 -6.29
CA GLN A 93 -8.09 8.71 -6.80
C GLN A 93 -8.15 9.81 -5.73
N GLU A 94 -7.88 11.04 -6.12
CA GLU A 94 -7.86 12.19 -5.21
C GLU A 94 -9.17 12.33 -4.41
N ALA A 95 -10.32 12.15 -5.07
CA ALA A 95 -11.62 12.21 -4.40
C ALA A 95 -11.77 11.14 -3.31
N VAL A 96 -11.25 9.94 -3.54
CA VAL A 96 -11.25 8.85 -2.56
C VAL A 96 -10.33 9.20 -1.39
N ALA A 97 -9.11 9.68 -1.67
CA ALA A 97 -8.15 10.07 -0.64
C ALA A 97 -8.70 11.19 0.27
N ARG A 98 -9.30 12.23 -0.32
CA ARG A 98 -9.92 13.34 0.44
C ARG A 98 -11.09 12.87 1.31
N ASN A 99 -11.99 12.06 0.75
CA ASN A 99 -13.15 11.56 1.50
C ASN A 99 -12.72 10.60 2.62
N TRP A 100 -11.68 9.80 2.38
CA TRP A 100 -11.10 8.92 3.39
C TRP A 100 -10.49 9.72 4.54
N LEU A 101 -9.67 10.71 4.24
CA LEU A 101 -9.08 11.60 5.24
C LEU A 101 -10.15 12.32 6.06
N ALA A 102 -11.15 12.91 5.40
CA ALA A 102 -12.26 13.59 6.08
C ALA A 102 -13.05 12.66 7.00
N LYS A 103 -13.18 11.37 6.66
CA LYS A 103 -13.93 10.38 7.41
C LYS A 103 -13.14 9.77 8.56
N THR A 104 -11.85 9.50 8.37
CA THR A 104 -11.03 8.71 9.30
C THR A 104 -10.01 9.53 10.07
N GLY A 105 -9.69 10.73 9.59
CA GLY A 105 -8.58 11.55 10.11
C GLY A 105 -7.19 11.01 9.77
N CYS A 106 -7.08 9.95 8.96
CA CYS A 106 -5.83 9.34 8.55
C CYS A 106 -5.69 9.41 7.02
N PRO A 107 -4.62 10.02 6.47
CA PRO A 107 -4.41 10.08 5.03
C PRO A 107 -4.12 8.71 4.44
N ILE A 108 -4.47 8.52 3.15
CA ILE A 108 -3.98 7.37 2.38
C ILE A 108 -2.58 7.70 1.87
N ILE A 109 -1.61 6.93 2.29
CA ILE A 109 -0.22 7.03 1.83
C ILE A 109 -0.05 6.12 0.62
N GLU A 110 0.25 6.70 -0.54
CA GLU A 110 0.49 5.95 -1.76
C GLU A 110 1.91 5.40 -1.80
N GLY A 111 2.04 4.18 -2.29
CA GLY A 111 3.30 3.55 -2.60
C GLY A 111 3.23 2.81 -3.93
N TYR A 112 4.38 2.70 -4.59
CA TYR A 112 4.55 1.96 -5.82
C TYR A 112 5.52 0.79 -5.61
N GLY A 113 5.22 -0.29 -6.29
CA GLY A 113 6.08 -1.46 -6.31
C GLY A 113 5.52 -2.58 -7.15
N LEU A 114 6.32 -3.63 -7.26
CA LEU A 114 6.13 -4.78 -8.12
C LEU A 114 6.44 -6.05 -7.33
N SER A 115 6.06 -7.21 -7.85
CA SER A 115 6.54 -8.49 -7.31
C SER A 115 8.07 -8.55 -7.35
N GLU A 116 8.65 -7.98 -8.38
CA GLU A 116 10.08 -7.85 -8.63
C GLU A 116 10.82 -6.94 -7.64
N THR A 117 10.09 -6.11 -6.87
CA THR A 117 10.65 -5.21 -5.84
C THR A 117 10.25 -5.55 -4.41
N SER A 118 9.66 -6.71 -4.14
CA SER A 118 9.43 -7.40 -2.86
C SER A 118 8.70 -6.65 -1.73
N PRO A 119 7.67 -5.89 -1.86
CA PRO A 119 6.98 -5.34 -3.03
C PRO A 119 7.36 -3.90 -3.35
N SER A 120 7.93 -3.13 -2.41
CA SER A 120 7.93 -1.68 -2.46
C SER A 120 9.21 -1.11 -3.05
N ALA A 121 9.05 -0.16 -3.97
CA ALA A 121 10.14 0.62 -4.54
C ALA A 121 10.09 2.07 -4.05
N THR A 122 8.91 2.67 -3.99
CA THR A 122 8.70 4.04 -3.53
C THR A 122 7.53 4.14 -2.56
N CYS A 123 7.52 5.20 -1.77
CA CYS A 123 6.42 5.53 -0.88
C CYS A 123 6.37 7.04 -0.63
N ASN A 124 5.17 7.60 -0.52
CA ASN A 124 5.00 8.95 -0.03
C ASN A 124 5.36 9.03 1.47
N PRO A 125 5.83 10.18 1.97
CA PRO A 125 6.10 10.38 3.39
C PRO A 125 4.87 10.09 4.25
N THR A 126 5.07 9.38 5.36
CA THR A 126 3.97 8.94 6.24
C THR A 126 3.46 10.04 7.17
N ASP A 127 4.15 11.16 7.24
CA ASP A 127 3.80 12.37 7.98
C ASP A 127 3.10 13.43 7.11
N SER A 128 2.88 13.15 5.82
CA SER A 128 2.11 14.02 4.92
C SER A 128 0.61 13.86 5.18
N ASP A 129 -0.09 14.96 5.35
CA ASP A 129 -1.55 15.05 5.47
C ASP A 129 -2.24 15.39 4.13
N THR A 130 -1.46 15.58 3.06
CA THR A 130 -1.95 15.99 1.75
C THR A 130 -1.77 14.89 0.71
N PHE A 131 -2.78 14.73 -0.15
CA PHE A 131 -2.69 13.86 -1.31
C PHE A 131 -1.73 14.45 -2.34
N SER A 132 -0.71 13.69 -2.72
CA SER A 132 0.33 14.15 -3.66
C SER A 132 0.03 13.79 -5.12
N GLY A 133 -0.73 12.72 -5.36
CA GLY A 133 -0.95 12.16 -6.69
C GLY A 133 0.31 11.57 -7.32
N THR A 134 1.32 11.26 -6.49
CA THR A 134 2.59 10.69 -6.93
C THR A 134 2.84 9.33 -6.28
N ILE A 135 3.73 8.55 -6.85
CA ILE A 135 4.16 7.27 -6.28
C ILE A 135 5.14 7.43 -5.09
N GLY A 136 5.53 8.65 -4.77
CA GLY A 136 6.41 8.98 -3.65
C GLY A 136 7.90 8.94 -3.97
N LEU A 137 8.70 8.92 -2.93
CA LEU A 137 10.16 8.91 -2.99
C LEU A 137 10.69 7.47 -2.96
N PRO A 138 11.87 7.20 -3.56
CA PRO A 138 12.53 5.91 -3.42
C PRO A 138 12.72 5.52 -1.95
N LEU A 139 12.54 4.24 -1.65
CA LEU A 139 12.82 3.70 -0.32
C LEU A 139 14.34 3.79 0.00
N PRO A 140 14.72 3.74 1.28
CA PRO A 140 16.13 3.74 1.66
C PRO A 140 16.94 2.68 0.90
N SER A 141 18.13 3.06 0.43
CA SER A 141 19.04 2.21 -0.38
C SER A 141 18.46 1.78 -1.74
N THR A 142 17.48 2.52 -2.25
CA THR A 142 16.90 2.29 -3.58
C THR A 142 17.27 3.44 -4.50
N ASP A 143 17.94 3.12 -5.61
CA ASP A 143 18.19 4.05 -6.70
C ASP A 143 17.02 3.96 -7.69
N LEU A 144 16.56 5.12 -8.16
CA LEU A 144 15.51 5.24 -9.17
C LEU A 144 15.96 6.22 -10.24
N SER A 145 15.87 5.82 -11.51
CA SER A 145 16.07 6.70 -12.65
C SER A 145 14.95 6.54 -13.67
N ILE A 146 14.70 7.59 -14.43
CA ILE A 146 13.78 7.55 -15.58
C ILE A 146 14.64 7.52 -16.83
N ARG A 147 14.41 6.55 -17.72
CA ARG A 147 15.24 6.34 -18.91
C ARG A 147 14.42 6.33 -20.19
N ASP A 148 15.07 6.69 -21.28
CA ASP A 148 14.55 6.53 -22.64
C ASP A 148 14.72 5.09 -23.15
N ASP A 149 14.23 4.83 -24.37
CA ASP A 149 14.32 3.50 -25.03
C ASP A 149 15.78 3.08 -25.34
N ASP A 150 16.72 4.03 -25.37
CA ASP A 150 18.15 3.79 -25.56
C ASP A 150 18.90 3.56 -24.22
N GLY A 151 18.18 3.63 -23.09
CA GLY A 151 18.72 3.44 -21.74
C GLY A 151 19.41 4.68 -21.15
N ASN A 152 19.33 5.84 -21.81
CA ASN A 152 19.89 7.08 -21.27
C ASN A 152 18.98 7.65 -20.18
N GLU A 153 19.57 8.16 -19.10
CA GLU A 153 18.82 8.81 -18.03
C GLU A 153 18.24 10.15 -18.51
N LEU A 154 16.94 10.33 -18.29
CA LEU A 154 16.20 11.52 -18.66
C LEU A 154 16.22 12.58 -17.54
N PRO A 155 16.24 13.86 -17.91
CA PRO A 155 16.11 14.94 -16.94
C PRO A 155 14.71 14.96 -16.29
N LEU A 156 14.60 15.62 -15.12
CA LEU A 156 13.34 15.77 -14.39
C LEU A 156 12.25 16.39 -15.29
N GLY A 157 11.04 15.84 -15.16
CA GLY A 157 9.86 16.30 -15.90
C GLY A 157 9.69 15.64 -17.27
N GLN A 158 10.58 14.76 -17.68
CA GLN A 158 10.44 13.97 -18.91
C GLN A 158 9.86 12.58 -18.59
N PRO A 159 8.87 12.10 -19.35
CA PRO A 159 8.35 10.75 -19.18
C PRO A 159 9.30 9.71 -19.78
N GLY A 160 9.41 8.56 -19.12
CA GLY A 160 10.25 7.45 -19.59
C GLY A 160 9.99 6.19 -18.74
N GLU A 161 10.82 5.19 -18.92
CA GLU A 161 10.79 3.94 -18.19
C GLU A 161 11.37 4.12 -16.78
N ILE A 162 10.68 3.56 -15.77
CA ILE A 162 11.16 3.55 -14.37
C ILE A 162 12.18 2.42 -14.22
N CYS A 163 13.42 2.78 -13.99
CA CYS A 163 14.50 1.84 -13.69
C CYS A 163 14.83 1.87 -12.20
N LEU A 164 14.90 0.69 -11.59
CA LEU A 164 15.07 0.51 -10.16
C LEU A 164 16.28 -0.37 -9.83
N ARG A 165 17.05 0.04 -8.83
CA ARG A 165 18.11 -0.75 -8.25
C ARG A 165 18.08 -0.64 -6.74
N GLY A 166 18.07 -1.78 -6.05
CA GLY A 166 18.03 -1.79 -4.59
C GLY A 166 18.06 -3.21 -4.02
N PRO A 167 18.24 -3.35 -2.71
CA PRO A 167 18.36 -4.65 -2.03
C PRO A 167 17.08 -5.50 -2.09
N GLN A 168 15.92 -4.87 -2.35
CA GLN A 168 14.63 -5.53 -2.47
C GLN A 168 14.33 -6.02 -3.88
N VAL A 169 15.12 -5.64 -4.89
CA VAL A 169 14.94 -6.12 -6.27
C VAL A 169 15.30 -7.60 -6.32
N MET A 170 14.43 -8.40 -6.94
CA MET A 170 14.61 -9.86 -7.05
C MET A 170 15.88 -10.23 -7.83
N ALA A 171 16.42 -11.42 -7.58
CA ALA A 171 17.57 -11.95 -8.32
C ALA A 171 17.21 -12.36 -9.76
N GLY A 172 15.95 -12.61 -10.04
CA GLY A 172 15.45 -13.01 -11.37
C GLY A 172 14.22 -13.91 -11.29
N TYR A 173 13.69 -14.26 -12.45
CA TYR A 173 12.56 -15.19 -12.57
C TYR A 173 13.01 -16.64 -12.47
N TRP A 174 12.30 -17.42 -11.67
CA TRP A 174 12.62 -18.84 -11.46
C TRP A 174 12.59 -19.65 -12.77
N ASN A 175 13.71 -20.30 -13.11
CA ASN A 175 13.89 -21.08 -14.35
C ASN A 175 13.58 -20.30 -15.64
N ARG A 176 13.69 -18.97 -15.62
CA ARG A 176 13.48 -18.12 -16.80
C ARG A 176 14.64 -17.12 -16.98
N PRO A 177 15.84 -17.62 -17.33
CA PRO A 177 16.99 -16.74 -17.57
C PRO A 177 16.77 -15.79 -18.76
N ASP A 178 15.98 -16.20 -19.75
CA ASP A 178 15.57 -15.41 -20.91
C ASP A 178 14.73 -14.17 -20.51
N GLU A 179 13.81 -14.32 -19.57
CA GLU A 179 13.01 -13.19 -19.05
C GLU A 179 13.79 -12.34 -18.06
N THR A 180 14.71 -12.96 -17.31
CA THR A 180 15.55 -12.23 -16.36
C THR A 180 16.55 -11.30 -17.05
N ALA A 181 16.96 -11.61 -18.29
CA ALA A 181 17.93 -10.85 -19.06
C ALA A 181 17.32 -9.66 -19.83
N LYS A 182 16.01 -9.55 -19.87
CA LYS A 182 15.29 -8.42 -20.49
C LYS A 182 15.27 -7.22 -19.55
#